data_49f4d7a129d227e823dc04ad4b187acb
#
_entry.id   49f4d7a129d227e823dc04ad4b187acb
#
_cell.length_a   1.000
_cell.length_b   1.000
_cell.length_c   1.000
_cell.angle_alpha   90.00
_cell.angle_beta   90.00
_cell.angle_gamma   90.00
#
_symmetry.space_group_name_H-M   'P 1'
#
loop_
_entity.id
_entity.type
_entity.pdbx_description
1 polymer ?
#
loop_
_entity_poly.entity_id
_entity_poly.type
_entity_poly.pdbx_seq_one_letter_code
_entity_poly.pdbx_strand_id
1 'polypeptide(L)'
;EDVAKGKYGQHIHFWDFKNRKIEKTIDLGAEGMIPLEARFHHNPDSTHGFVGATLSSNIFHWHKDDAGELQIEKVIDVDAIDVEDFPVPMPGLITDILVSMDDKYLYFSNWLHGDLRQYDISDPSNPKLTGQVWIGGLLGKAPEVNGRSVDGAPQMIQLSLDGKRLFVTTSLFSTWDNQFYPSMKDKGGIMLIVDCDVENGGMT
;
A
#
# COMPACT_ATOMS: atom_id res chain seq x y z
N GLU A 1 -14.46 13.95 8.88
CA GLU A 1 -15.00 14.31 10.20
C GLU A 1 -14.32 13.50 11.31
N ASP A 2 -14.18 12.16 11.16
CA ASP A 2 -13.62 11.30 12.21
C ASP A 2 -12.10 11.48 12.38
N VAL A 3 -11.36 11.74 11.30
CA VAL A 3 -9.93 12.11 11.36
C VAL A 3 -9.74 13.38 12.20
N ALA A 4 -10.53 14.43 11.93
CA ALA A 4 -10.46 15.68 12.68
C ALA A 4 -10.85 15.54 14.17
N LYS A 5 -11.56 14.48 14.50
CA LYS A 5 -11.92 14.12 15.89
C LYS A 5 -10.88 13.22 16.57
N GLY A 6 -9.76 12.93 15.93
CA GLY A 6 -8.71 12.08 16.47
C GLY A 6 -9.13 10.62 16.71
N LYS A 7 -10.08 10.10 15.93
CA LYS A 7 -10.56 8.71 16.07
C LYS A 7 -9.61 7.67 15.47
N TYR A 8 -8.65 8.10 14.68
CA TYR A 8 -7.66 7.24 14.05
C TYR A 8 -6.28 7.47 14.66
N GLY A 9 -5.53 6.39 14.79
CA GLY A 9 -4.20 6.41 15.38
C GLY A 9 -3.09 6.53 14.36
N GLN A 10 -1.87 6.71 14.89
CA GLN A 10 -0.62 6.81 14.15
C GLN A 10 0.49 5.98 14.81
N HIS A 11 0.08 4.97 15.59
CA HIS A 11 1.02 4.15 16.35
C HIS A 11 1.09 2.75 15.78
N ILE A 12 2.28 2.16 15.84
CA ILE A 12 2.46 0.72 15.65
C ILE A 12 2.92 0.08 16.94
N HIS A 13 2.55 -1.20 17.15
CA HIS A 13 2.82 -1.93 18.35
C HIS A 13 3.58 -3.22 18.01
N PHE A 14 4.75 -3.39 18.63
CA PHE A 14 5.52 -4.62 18.54
C PHE A 14 5.18 -5.51 19.73
N TRP A 15 4.75 -6.73 19.44
CA TRP A 15 4.30 -7.69 20.42
C TRP A 15 5.30 -8.82 20.61
N ASP A 16 5.64 -9.10 21.88
CA ASP A 16 6.21 -10.39 22.24
C ASP A 16 5.09 -11.45 22.22
N PHE A 17 5.04 -12.20 21.15
CA PHE A 17 3.99 -13.20 20.95
C PHE A 17 4.05 -14.31 22.01
N LYS A 18 5.24 -14.69 22.46
CA LYS A 18 5.43 -15.75 23.47
C LYS A 18 4.90 -15.31 24.83
N ASN A 19 5.22 -14.11 25.26
CA ASN A 19 4.82 -13.58 26.56
C ASN A 19 3.51 -12.78 26.52
N ARG A 20 2.89 -12.64 25.34
CA ARG A 20 1.61 -11.97 25.14
C ARG A 20 1.55 -10.54 25.66
N LYS A 21 2.60 -9.78 25.44
CA LYS A 21 2.70 -8.37 25.86
C LYS A 21 3.25 -7.47 24.76
N ILE A 22 2.91 -6.19 24.82
CA ILE A 22 3.52 -5.17 23.97
C ILE A 22 4.95 -4.93 24.48
N GLU A 23 5.93 -5.10 23.62
CA GLU A 23 7.34 -4.77 23.89
C GLU A 23 7.61 -3.29 23.65
N LYS A 24 7.11 -2.77 22.52
CA LYS A 24 7.36 -1.39 22.13
C LYS A 24 6.15 -0.82 21.37
N THR A 25 5.84 0.43 21.63
CA THR A 25 4.90 1.24 20.87
C THR A 25 5.67 2.40 20.26
N ILE A 26 5.50 2.61 18.95
CA ILE A 26 6.14 3.70 18.23
C ILE A 26 5.06 4.61 17.66
N ASP A 27 5.19 5.91 17.93
CA ASP A 27 4.40 6.96 17.29
C ASP A 27 5.06 7.35 15.97
N LEU A 28 4.35 7.16 14.86
CA LEU A 28 4.80 7.53 13.52
C LEU A 28 4.58 9.01 13.20
N GLY A 29 3.95 9.75 14.12
CA GLY A 29 3.62 11.15 13.93
C GLY A 29 2.54 11.39 12.85
N ALA A 30 2.39 12.64 12.45
CA ALA A 30 1.38 13.06 11.48
C ALA A 30 1.57 12.40 10.10
N GLU A 31 2.79 12.01 9.76
CA GLU A 31 3.11 11.33 8.51
C GLU A 31 2.78 9.83 8.52
N GLY A 32 2.42 9.26 9.67
CA GLY A 32 2.07 7.86 9.86
C GLY A 32 0.58 7.63 10.15
N MET A 33 -0.30 8.48 9.66
CA MET A 33 -1.72 8.41 9.95
C MET A 33 -2.39 7.17 9.34
N ILE A 34 -3.06 6.40 10.18
CA ILE A 34 -3.72 5.14 9.87
C ILE A 34 -2.72 4.10 9.34
N PRO A 35 -1.79 3.59 10.17
CA PRO A 35 -0.97 2.43 9.79
C PRO A 35 -1.89 1.21 9.69
N LEU A 36 -2.16 0.77 8.47
CA LEU A 36 -3.19 -0.24 8.19
C LEU A 36 -2.60 -1.63 7.97
N GLU A 37 -1.60 -1.73 7.10
CA GLU A 37 -1.01 -2.99 6.70
C GLU A 37 0.49 -3.03 7.04
N ALA A 38 0.91 -4.15 7.65
CA ALA A 38 2.30 -4.40 8.02
C ALA A 38 2.78 -5.72 7.41
N ARG A 39 3.98 -5.73 6.85
CA ARG A 39 4.61 -6.92 6.26
C ARG A 39 6.04 -7.06 6.75
N PHE A 40 6.39 -8.28 7.12
CA PHE A 40 7.76 -8.69 7.41
C PHE A 40 8.44 -9.18 6.14
N HIS A 41 9.76 -9.17 6.09
CA HIS A 41 10.50 -9.98 5.14
C HIS A 41 10.15 -11.46 5.34
N HIS A 42 10.20 -12.23 4.26
CA HIS A 42 9.97 -13.69 4.29
C HIS A 42 11.18 -14.46 4.81
N ASN A 43 12.40 -13.91 4.66
CA ASN A 43 13.58 -14.48 5.26
C ASN A 43 13.46 -14.45 6.81
N PRO A 44 13.42 -15.62 7.50
CA PRO A 44 13.22 -15.66 8.95
C PRO A 44 14.38 -15.06 9.76
N ASP A 45 15.55 -14.90 9.16
CA ASP A 45 16.72 -14.27 9.79
C ASP A 45 16.72 -12.75 9.62
N SER A 46 15.84 -12.21 8.77
CA SER A 46 15.69 -10.77 8.57
C SER A 46 14.92 -10.13 9.72
N THR A 47 15.37 -8.95 10.11
CA THR A 47 14.67 -8.11 11.11
C THR A 47 13.87 -6.99 10.47
N HIS A 48 13.83 -6.94 9.14
CA HIS A 48 13.19 -5.89 8.35
C HIS A 48 11.71 -6.12 8.14
N GLY A 49 10.98 -5.03 8.00
CA GLY A 49 9.58 -5.05 7.58
C GLY A 49 9.08 -3.65 7.23
N PHE A 50 7.88 -3.59 6.69
CA PHE A 50 7.27 -2.36 6.19
C PHE A 50 5.85 -2.18 6.73
N VAL A 51 5.43 -0.94 6.90
CA VAL A 51 4.05 -0.57 7.23
C VAL A 51 3.57 0.55 6.32
N GLY A 52 2.39 0.37 5.75
CA GLY A 52 1.69 1.38 4.97
C GLY A 52 0.79 2.24 5.86
N ALA A 53 1.04 3.55 5.87
CA ALA A 53 0.19 4.54 6.52
C ALA A 53 -0.83 5.08 5.50
N THR A 54 -2.05 4.60 5.60
CA THR A 54 -3.09 4.76 4.57
C THR A 54 -3.40 6.20 4.26
N LEU A 55 -3.74 7.01 5.26
CA LEU A 55 -4.23 8.36 5.03
C LEU A 55 -3.12 9.33 4.66
N SER A 56 -1.94 9.19 5.24
CA SER A 56 -0.76 9.99 4.90
C SER A 56 -0.04 9.50 3.64
N SER A 57 -0.39 8.30 3.15
CA SER A 57 0.16 7.71 1.91
C SER A 57 1.67 7.51 1.94
N ASN A 58 2.18 7.12 3.10
CA ASN A 58 3.60 6.88 3.34
C ASN A 58 3.88 5.41 3.65
N ILE A 59 5.06 4.94 3.31
CA ILE A 59 5.58 3.64 3.76
C ILE A 59 6.73 3.89 4.74
N PHE A 60 6.65 3.23 5.87
CA PHE A 60 7.71 3.19 6.87
C PHE A 60 8.39 1.82 6.85
N HIS A 61 9.71 1.83 6.97
CA HIS A 61 10.56 0.67 7.13
C HIS A 61 10.98 0.56 8.58
N TRP A 62 10.94 -0.64 9.15
CA TRP A 62 11.53 -0.92 10.46
C TRP A 62 12.57 -2.02 10.36
N HIS A 63 13.54 -1.98 11.25
CA HIS A 63 14.54 -3.03 11.43
C HIS A 63 15.11 -3.00 12.85
N LYS A 64 15.81 -4.06 13.24
CA LYS A 64 16.66 -4.03 14.43
C LYS A 64 18.08 -3.68 13.99
N ASP A 65 18.69 -2.70 14.67
CA ASP A 65 20.08 -2.35 14.49
C ASP A 65 21.04 -3.38 15.12
N ASP A 66 22.35 -3.14 15.01
CA ASP A 66 23.39 -4.04 15.54
C ASP A 66 23.32 -4.20 17.07
N ALA A 67 22.73 -3.27 17.79
CA ALA A 67 22.48 -3.36 19.22
C ALA A 67 21.17 -4.11 19.55
N GLY A 68 20.41 -4.50 18.53
CA GLY A 68 19.10 -5.15 18.67
C GLY A 68 17.95 -4.16 18.95
N GLU A 69 18.22 -2.86 18.87
CA GLU A 69 17.21 -1.82 19.08
C GLU A 69 16.38 -1.59 17.81
N LEU A 70 15.07 -1.48 18.00
CA LEU A 70 14.13 -1.26 16.91
C LEU A 70 14.22 0.17 16.39
N GLN A 71 14.56 0.31 15.13
CA GLN A 71 14.59 1.56 14.35
C GLN A 71 13.40 1.59 13.39
N ILE A 72 12.92 2.79 13.07
CA ILE A 72 11.87 3.00 12.07
C ILE A 72 12.10 4.33 11.34
N GLU A 73 11.88 4.33 10.04
CA GLU A 73 12.06 5.50 9.19
C GLU A 73 11.01 5.52 8.06
N LYS A 74 10.61 6.71 7.62
CA LYS A 74 9.80 6.86 6.41
C LYS A 74 10.70 6.69 5.19
N VAL A 75 10.36 5.76 4.29
CA VAL A 75 11.18 5.42 3.12
C VAL A 75 10.49 5.67 1.79
N ILE A 76 9.16 5.73 1.75
CA ILE A 76 8.39 6.09 0.55
C ILE A 76 7.34 7.12 0.93
N ASP A 77 7.24 8.15 0.09
CA ASP A 77 6.23 9.20 0.17
C ASP A 77 5.46 9.23 -1.17
N VAL A 78 4.14 9.13 -1.09
CA VAL A 78 3.26 9.28 -2.26
C VAL A 78 2.65 10.66 -2.22
N ASP A 79 3.18 11.56 -3.06
CA ASP A 79 2.71 12.94 -3.14
C ASP A 79 1.19 13.01 -3.32
N ALA A 80 0.54 13.86 -2.53
CA ALA A 80 -0.85 14.20 -2.75
C ALA A 80 -1.01 15.03 -4.04
N ILE A 81 -2.14 14.85 -4.73
CA ILE A 81 -2.40 15.47 -6.03
C ILE A 81 -3.58 16.43 -5.90
N ASP A 82 -3.42 17.66 -6.40
CA ASP A 82 -4.52 18.60 -6.52
C ASP A 82 -5.51 18.13 -7.58
N VAL A 83 -6.74 17.86 -7.19
CA VAL A 83 -7.83 17.41 -8.05
C VAL A 83 -8.99 18.38 -7.90
N GLU A 84 -9.54 18.83 -9.03
CA GLU A 84 -10.72 19.71 -9.06
C GLU A 84 -11.89 19.03 -8.30
N ASP A 85 -12.60 19.79 -7.49
CA ASP A 85 -13.70 19.31 -6.64
C ASP A 85 -13.31 18.35 -5.49
N PHE A 86 -12.04 18.04 -5.29
CA PHE A 86 -11.61 17.31 -4.09
C PHE A 86 -11.26 18.31 -2.96
N PRO A 87 -11.75 18.11 -1.74
CA PRO A 87 -11.74 19.16 -0.68
C PRO A 87 -10.35 19.54 -0.16
N VAL A 88 -9.35 18.70 -0.41
CA VAL A 88 -7.95 18.88 0.00
C VAL A 88 -7.07 18.23 -1.06
N PRO A 89 -5.74 18.47 -1.10
CA PRO A 89 -4.86 17.66 -1.93
C PRO A 89 -5.11 16.17 -1.71
N MET A 90 -5.45 15.45 -2.78
CA MET A 90 -5.93 14.06 -2.72
C MET A 90 -4.77 13.11 -2.43
N PRO A 91 -4.78 12.39 -1.30
CA PRO A 91 -3.76 11.40 -0.98
C PRO A 91 -3.87 10.17 -1.88
N GLY A 92 -2.80 9.39 -2.00
CA GLY A 92 -2.85 8.09 -2.69
C GLY A 92 -3.83 7.13 -2.04
N LEU A 93 -3.93 7.16 -0.73
CA LEU A 93 -4.66 6.24 0.15
C LEU A 93 -4.16 4.79 -0.02
N ILE A 94 -3.01 4.49 0.59
CA ILE A 94 -2.41 3.14 0.55
C ILE A 94 -3.31 2.17 1.33
N THR A 95 -3.87 1.19 0.63
CA THR A 95 -4.85 0.25 1.22
C THR A 95 -4.35 -1.17 1.40
N ASP A 96 -3.31 -1.57 0.68
CA ASP A 96 -2.67 -2.87 0.85
C ASP A 96 -1.20 -2.79 0.45
N ILE A 97 -0.35 -3.58 1.10
CA ILE A 97 1.07 -3.72 0.79
C ILE A 97 1.49 -5.19 0.79
N LEU A 98 2.42 -5.58 -0.08
CA LEU A 98 3.01 -6.92 -0.13
C LEU A 98 4.51 -6.85 -0.33
N VAL A 99 5.24 -7.79 0.25
CA VAL A 99 6.65 -8.05 -0.05
C VAL A 99 6.73 -9.32 -0.90
N SER A 100 7.57 -9.34 -1.93
CA SER A 100 7.82 -10.54 -2.74
C SER A 100 8.49 -11.64 -1.91
N MET A 101 8.30 -12.91 -2.31
CA MET A 101 8.82 -14.07 -1.55
C MET A 101 10.34 -14.11 -1.43
N ASP A 102 11.04 -13.41 -2.31
CA ASP A 102 12.51 -13.26 -2.31
C ASP A 102 12.99 -11.99 -1.60
N ASP A 103 12.05 -11.23 -0.98
CA ASP A 103 12.29 -9.97 -0.28
C ASP A 103 12.91 -8.86 -1.15
N LYS A 104 12.77 -8.97 -2.48
CA LYS A 104 13.36 -8.01 -3.42
C LYS A 104 12.45 -6.85 -3.78
N TYR A 105 11.14 -7.09 -3.81
CA TYR A 105 10.15 -6.09 -4.22
C TYR A 105 9.06 -5.86 -3.18
N LEU A 106 8.69 -4.59 -3.04
CA LEU A 106 7.49 -4.15 -2.32
C LEU A 106 6.45 -3.68 -3.33
N TYR A 107 5.22 -4.15 -3.15
CA TYR A 107 4.06 -3.74 -3.94
C TYR A 107 3.04 -3.06 -3.05
N PHE A 108 2.36 -2.04 -3.55
CA PHE A 108 1.24 -1.45 -2.84
C PHE A 108 0.21 -0.81 -3.78
N SER A 109 -1.00 -0.65 -3.26
CA SER A 109 -2.14 -0.05 -3.94
C SER A 109 -2.45 1.34 -3.40
N ASN A 110 -2.65 2.30 -4.30
CA ASN A 110 -3.14 3.65 -4.01
C ASN A 110 -4.59 3.78 -4.47
N TRP A 111 -5.52 3.63 -3.54
CA TRP A 111 -6.95 3.49 -3.86
C TRP A 111 -7.57 4.75 -4.48
N LEU A 112 -7.24 5.96 -4.02
CA LEU A 112 -7.78 7.20 -4.61
C LEU A 112 -7.09 7.55 -5.92
N HIS A 113 -5.77 7.45 -6.01
CA HIS A 113 -5.04 7.70 -7.24
C HIS A 113 -5.38 6.68 -8.32
N GLY A 114 -5.57 5.42 -7.95
CA GLY A 114 -5.91 4.33 -8.86
C GLY A 114 -4.69 3.66 -9.48
N ASP A 115 -3.54 3.65 -8.80
CA ASP A 115 -2.33 3.01 -9.26
C ASP A 115 -1.81 1.93 -8.31
N LEU A 116 -1.10 0.98 -8.89
CA LEU A 116 -0.25 0.04 -8.20
C LEU A 116 1.20 0.45 -8.42
N ARG A 117 2.03 0.32 -7.40
CA ARG A 117 3.47 0.59 -7.48
C ARG A 117 4.27 -0.61 -7.05
N GLN A 118 5.41 -0.81 -7.73
CA GLN A 118 6.44 -1.77 -7.40
C GLN A 118 7.73 -1.01 -7.07
N TYR A 119 8.31 -1.31 -5.93
CA TYR A 119 9.61 -0.76 -5.51
C TYR A 119 10.62 -1.88 -5.33
N ASP A 120 11.83 -1.72 -5.84
CA ASP A 120 12.99 -2.54 -5.45
C ASP A 120 13.39 -2.14 -4.02
N ILE A 121 13.36 -3.12 -3.12
CA ILE A 121 13.72 -2.99 -1.70
C ILE A 121 14.97 -3.78 -1.34
N SER A 122 15.84 -4.07 -2.32
CA SER A 122 17.16 -4.70 -2.05
C SER A 122 18.01 -3.87 -1.08
N ASP A 123 17.79 -2.56 -1.05
CA ASP A 123 18.17 -1.66 0.05
C ASP A 123 16.87 -1.15 0.71
N PRO A 124 16.44 -1.75 1.84
CA PRO A 124 15.17 -1.44 2.47
C PRO A 124 15.04 0.00 2.96
N SER A 125 16.16 0.67 3.25
CA SER A 125 16.18 2.08 3.69
C SER A 125 16.15 3.06 2.52
N ASN A 126 16.30 2.58 1.26
CA ASN A 126 16.30 3.42 0.06
C ASN A 126 15.57 2.75 -1.11
N PRO A 127 14.27 2.46 -0.98
CA PRO A 127 13.46 1.82 -2.02
C PRO A 127 13.48 2.60 -3.33
N LYS A 128 13.49 1.89 -4.48
CA LYS A 128 13.50 2.50 -5.80
C LYS A 128 12.26 2.08 -6.59
N LEU A 129 11.50 3.05 -7.07
CA LEU A 129 10.34 2.79 -7.94
C LEU A 129 10.82 2.10 -9.23
N THR A 130 10.29 0.91 -9.49
CA THR A 130 10.61 0.10 -10.68
C THR A 130 9.42 -0.12 -11.59
N GLY A 131 8.20 -0.01 -11.08
CA GLY A 131 7.00 -0.20 -11.87
C GLY A 131 5.78 0.56 -11.33
N GLN A 132 4.91 0.99 -12.24
CA GLN A 132 3.64 1.64 -11.92
C GLN A 132 2.62 1.30 -13.00
N VAL A 133 1.42 0.87 -12.58
CA VAL A 133 0.28 0.65 -13.49
C VAL A 133 -0.99 1.29 -12.92
N TRP A 134 -1.85 1.78 -13.81
CA TRP A 134 -3.09 2.44 -13.44
C TRP A 134 -4.26 1.47 -13.53
N ILE A 135 -5.03 1.37 -12.44
CA ILE A 135 -6.15 0.45 -12.27
C ILE A 135 -7.34 1.25 -11.69
N GLY A 136 -8.13 1.88 -12.51
CA GLY A 136 -9.25 2.71 -12.03
C GLY A 136 -8.82 4.02 -11.40
N GLY A 137 -9.41 4.36 -10.25
CA GLY A 137 -9.10 5.56 -9.47
C GLY A 137 -9.80 6.84 -9.93
N LEU A 138 -9.62 7.90 -9.15
CA LEU A 138 -10.26 9.19 -9.43
C LEU A 138 -9.52 10.04 -10.47
N LEU A 139 -8.28 9.69 -10.81
CA LEU A 139 -7.47 10.44 -11.78
C LEU A 139 -7.81 10.13 -13.25
N GLY A 140 -8.66 9.13 -13.53
CA GLY A 140 -9.08 8.78 -14.88
C GLY A 140 -7.95 8.29 -15.79
N LYS A 141 -6.88 7.73 -15.22
CA LYS A 141 -5.69 7.29 -15.97
C LYS A 141 -5.69 5.81 -16.34
N ALA A 142 -6.65 5.03 -15.83
CA ALA A 142 -6.73 3.61 -16.13
C ALA A 142 -7.06 3.37 -17.60
N PRO A 143 -6.35 2.47 -18.29
CA PRO A 143 -6.71 2.05 -19.64
C PRO A 143 -7.98 1.18 -19.62
N GLU A 144 -8.62 1.06 -20.78
CA GLU A 144 -9.60 -0.01 -20.97
C GLU A 144 -8.90 -1.37 -21.01
N VAL A 145 -9.49 -2.34 -20.34
CA VAL A 145 -9.03 -3.73 -20.36
C VAL A 145 -10.05 -4.60 -21.09
N ASN A 146 -9.66 -5.24 -22.18
CA ASN A 146 -10.55 -6.03 -23.02
C ASN A 146 -11.81 -5.27 -23.48
N GLY A 147 -11.67 -3.98 -23.83
CA GLY A 147 -12.75 -3.11 -24.28
C GLY A 147 -13.74 -2.70 -23.17
N ARG A 148 -13.33 -2.79 -21.91
CA ARG A 148 -14.13 -2.38 -20.75
C ARG A 148 -13.38 -1.36 -19.90
N SER A 149 -14.08 -0.34 -19.45
CA SER A 149 -13.58 0.57 -18.43
C SER A 149 -13.39 -0.18 -17.10
N VAL A 150 -12.34 0.19 -16.36
CA VAL A 150 -12.10 -0.32 -15.02
C VAL A 150 -12.77 0.63 -14.02
N ASP A 151 -13.88 0.18 -13.44
CA ASP A 151 -14.59 0.91 -12.39
C ASP A 151 -14.01 0.55 -11.02
N GLY A 152 -14.00 1.51 -10.09
CA GLY A 152 -13.38 1.37 -8.78
C GLY A 152 -11.89 1.66 -8.81
N ALA A 153 -11.16 1.12 -7.85
CA ALA A 153 -9.72 1.38 -7.71
C ALA A 153 -9.01 0.22 -7.01
N PRO A 154 -7.69 0.04 -7.24
CA PRO A 154 -6.95 -1.08 -6.69
C PRO A 154 -7.00 -1.08 -5.15
N GLN A 155 -7.34 -2.23 -4.57
CA GLN A 155 -7.42 -2.37 -3.14
C GLN A 155 -6.66 -3.61 -2.67
N MET A 156 -7.30 -4.78 -2.60
CA MET A 156 -6.62 -6.01 -2.19
C MET A 156 -5.73 -6.52 -3.30
N ILE A 157 -4.49 -6.81 -2.95
CA ILE A 157 -3.49 -7.36 -3.85
C ILE A 157 -2.97 -8.70 -3.35
N GLN A 158 -2.64 -9.60 -4.28
CA GLN A 158 -2.03 -10.89 -3.97
C GLN A 158 -1.03 -11.25 -5.05
N LEU A 159 0.22 -11.48 -4.66
CA LEU A 159 1.27 -11.91 -5.57
C LEU A 159 1.24 -13.45 -5.74
N SER A 160 1.46 -13.93 -6.98
CA SER A 160 1.71 -15.35 -7.22
C SER A 160 3.03 -15.79 -6.56
N LEU A 161 3.16 -17.08 -6.24
CA LEU A 161 4.36 -17.59 -5.57
C LEU A 161 5.65 -17.42 -6.39
N ASP A 162 5.52 -17.40 -7.72
CA ASP A 162 6.64 -17.13 -8.64
C ASP A 162 6.93 -15.63 -8.82
N GLY A 163 6.15 -14.75 -8.17
CA GLY A 163 6.28 -13.30 -8.23
C GLY A 163 5.85 -12.65 -9.54
N LYS A 164 5.47 -13.43 -10.56
CA LYS A 164 5.28 -12.94 -11.94
C LYS A 164 3.92 -12.33 -12.21
N ARG A 165 2.94 -12.51 -11.30
CA ARG A 165 1.57 -12.02 -11.46
C ARG A 165 1.07 -11.41 -10.17
N LEU A 166 0.57 -10.20 -10.25
CA LEU A 166 -0.11 -9.53 -9.15
C LEU A 166 -1.61 -9.53 -9.45
N PHE A 167 -2.38 -10.21 -8.62
CA PHE A 167 -3.84 -10.18 -8.66
C PHE A 167 -4.32 -8.98 -7.87
N VAL A 168 -5.26 -8.23 -8.41
CA VAL A 168 -5.81 -7.03 -7.76
C VAL A 168 -7.32 -6.97 -7.90
N THR A 169 -8.01 -6.61 -6.83
CA THR A 169 -9.44 -6.31 -6.84
C THR A 169 -9.69 -4.81 -6.83
N THR A 170 -10.80 -4.35 -7.43
CA THR A 170 -11.14 -2.93 -7.52
C THR A 170 -12.18 -2.48 -6.51
N SER A 171 -12.42 -3.25 -5.45
CA SER A 171 -13.37 -2.90 -4.39
C SER A 171 -12.68 -2.85 -3.04
N LEU A 172 -12.88 -1.77 -2.30
CA LEU A 172 -12.42 -1.61 -0.93
C LEU A 172 -13.54 -2.00 0.05
N PHE A 173 -14.62 -1.24 0.02
CA PHE A 173 -15.73 -1.35 0.96
C PHE A 173 -16.96 -0.67 0.36
N SER A 174 -18.06 -1.40 0.23
CA SER A 174 -19.23 -0.96 -0.55
C SER A 174 -19.73 0.45 -0.22
N THR A 175 -19.71 0.85 1.05
CA THR A 175 -20.14 2.19 1.46
C THR A 175 -19.23 3.27 0.89
N TRP A 176 -17.91 3.02 0.84
CA TRP A 176 -16.94 3.94 0.26
C TRP A 176 -16.89 3.83 -1.25
N ASP A 177 -16.90 2.62 -1.79
CA ASP A 177 -16.91 2.39 -3.24
C ASP A 177 -18.10 3.12 -3.89
N ASN A 178 -19.30 2.99 -3.34
CA ASN A 178 -20.49 3.65 -3.87
C ASN A 178 -20.46 5.18 -3.76
N GLN A 179 -19.65 5.72 -2.86
CA GLN A 179 -19.48 7.16 -2.65
C GLN A 179 -18.45 7.75 -3.61
N PHE A 180 -17.29 7.08 -3.78
CA PHE A 180 -16.20 7.56 -4.63
C PHE A 180 -16.31 7.06 -6.07
N TYR A 181 -16.89 5.88 -6.26
CA TYR A 181 -17.04 5.19 -7.56
C TYR A 181 -18.50 4.74 -7.75
N PRO A 182 -19.44 5.67 -7.97
CA PRO A 182 -20.89 5.37 -7.97
C PRO A 182 -21.32 4.29 -8.96
N SER A 183 -20.63 4.15 -10.10
CA SER A 183 -20.88 3.11 -11.11
C SER A 183 -20.73 1.69 -10.58
N MET A 184 -19.92 1.48 -9.54
CA MET A 184 -19.72 0.16 -8.94
C MET A 184 -20.97 -0.40 -8.27
N LYS A 185 -21.93 0.47 -7.92
CA LYS A 185 -23.20 0.04 -7.34
C LYS A 185 -23.95 -0.93 -8.26
N ASP A 186 -23.86 -0.69 -9.55
CA ASP A 186 -24.56 -1.50 -10.56
C ASP A 186 -23.62 -2.52 -11.25
N LYS A 187 -22.34 -2.18 -11.42
CA LYS A 187 -21.35 -2.99 -12.14
C LYS A 187 -20.58 -3.95 -11.24
N GLY A 188 -20.48 -3.64 -9.93
CA GLY A 188 -19.66 -4.40 -8.99
C GLY A 188 -18.16 -4.17 -9.19
N GLY A 189 -17.37 -4.84 -8.34
CA GLY A 189 -15.91 -4.88 -8.46
C GLY A 189 -15.44 -5.92 -9.44
N ILE A 190 -14.22 -5.76 -9.96
CA ILE A 190 -13.56 -6.72 -10.84
C ILE A 190 -12.21 -7.15 -10.25
N MET A 191 -11.70 -8.28 -10.72
CA MET A 191 -10.34 -8.73 -10.46
C MET A 191 -9.53 -8.64 -11.74
N LEU A 192 -8.36 -8.05 -11.66
CA LEU A 192 -7.39 -7.93 -12.74
C LEU A 192 -6.11 -8.68 -12.41
N ILE A 193 -5.33 -8.99 -13.42
CA ILE A 193 -4.00 -9.59 -13.32
C ILE A 193 -3.02 -8.61 -13.96
N VAL A 194 -1.95 -8.31 -13.24
CA VAL A 194 -0.84 -7.47 -13.68
C VAL A 194 0.38 -8.36 -13.79
N ASP A 195 1.05 -8.35 -14.92
CA ASP A 195 2.30 -9.05 -15.12
C ASP A 195 3.46 -8.27 -14.48
N CYS A 196 4.34 -8.98 -13.75
CA CYS A 196 5.46 -8.41 -13.03
C CYS A 196 6.79 -8.95 -13.57
N ASP A 197 7.72 -8.06 -13.89
CA ASP A 197 9.11 -8.44 -14.17
C ASP A 197 9.87 -8.60 -12.84
N VAL A 198 10.19 -9.85 -12.51
CA VAL A 198 10.88 -10.22 -11.26
C VAL A 198 12.39 -10.09 -11.35
N GLU A 199 12.94 -9.94 -12.56
CA GLU A 199 14.39 -9.83 -12.79
C GLU A 199 14.84 -8.36 -12.77
N ASN A 200 14.17 -7.53 -13.57
CA ASN A 200 14.57 -6.14 -13.81
C ASN A 200 13.66 -5.11 -13.12
N GLY A 201 12.53 -5.56 -12.60
CA GLY A 201 11.45 -4.69 -12.14
C GLY A 201 10.59 -4.18 -13.30
N GLY A 202 9.36 -3.81 -13.00
CA GLY A 202 8.36 -3.36 -13.94
C GLY A 202 7.04 -4.12 -13.80
N MET A 203 5.96 -3.48 -14.24
CA MET A 203 4.60 -4.04 -14.24
C MET A 203 3.86 -3.63 -15.52
N THR A 204 3.07 -4.56 -16.07
CA THR A 204 2.23 -4.30 -17.27
C THR A 204 0.86 -4.97 -17.16
#